data_d7ef5715a3bb2f368e54b7731783ae00
#
_entry.id   d7ef5715a3bb2f368e54b7731783ae00
#
_cell.length_a   1.000
_cell.length_b   1.000
_cell.length_c   1.000
_cell.angle_alpha   90.00
_cell.angle_beta   90.00
_cell.angle_gamma   90.00
#
_symmetry.space_group_name_H-M   'P 1'
#
loop_
_entity.id
_entity.type
_entity.pdbx_description
1 polymer ?
#
loop_
_entity_poly.entity_id
_entity_poly.type
_entity_poly.pdbx_seq_one_letter_code
_entity_poly.pdbx_strand_id
1 'polypeptide(L)'
;MRSAPYSSSGAGAADGARSRNTGLSCDRFYASGRSAVCIASHPGISQKTKVNVLDRELNTRKTVVVGGIPNRARVSPSGRMVAWTLFVSGDSYASSSFSTRSGILDTRTGYLVKNVETLQLYLEGRRYHAPDVNYWGITFADDDNRFYATVATKGKTYLVEGDITTWKARTLRRNVECPSLSPDGTRIAFKKRVREGAKNPWRLHVLDLGTMRETPVAETRSVDDQAAWLDDSTLAYALPGRAKGTSDIWTVPVDASAAGPRLLLSDASSPSMVVAGG
;
A
#
# COMPACT_ATOMS: atom_id res chain seq x y z
N MET A 1 -1.84 -10.60 -25.58
CA MET A 1 -1.58 -9.20 -25.17
C MET A 1 -0.21 -9.16 -24.51
N ARG A 2 0.74 -8.48 -25.13
CA ARG A 2 2.09 -8.35 -24.57
C ARG A 2 2.06 -7.24 -23.53
N SER A 3 2.24 -7.57 -22.24
CA SER A 3 2.50 -6.61 -21.19
C SER A 3 3.93 -6.09 -21.35
N ALA A 4 4.09 -4.81 -21.61
CA ALA A 4 5.38 -4.17 -21.54
C ALA A 4 5.87 -4.17 -20.09
N PRO A 5 7.14 -4.49 -19.80
CA PRO A 5 7.66 -4.41 -18.45
C PRO A 5 7.73 -2.95 -18.02
N TYR A 6 7.03 -2.62 -16.91
CA TYR A 6 7.17 -1.34 -16.26
C TYR A 6 8.57 -1.23 -15.65
N SER A 7 9.44 -0.42 -16.23
CA SER A 7 10.67 -0.03 -15.55
C SER A 7 10.37 1.09 -14.58
N SER A 8 10.05 0.75 -13.34
CA SER A 8 9.92 1.71 -12.23
C SER A 8 11.29 2.05 -11.68
N SER A 9 12.09 2.77 -12.42
CA SER A 9 13.42 3.18 -11.98
C SER A 9 13.61 4.68 -12.17
N GLY A 10 12.84 5.46 -11.44
CA GLY A 10 13.03 6.89 -11.35
C GLY A 10 12.94 7.34 -9.91
N ALA A 11 14.05 7.44 -9.20
CA ALA A 11 14.12 8.28 -8.02
C ALA A 11 14.28 9.71 -8.53
N GLY A 12 13.17 10.44 -8.71
CA GLY A 12 13.15 11.86 -9.01
C GLY A 12 12.81 12.64 -7.77
N ALA A 13 13.68 13.55 -7.34
CA ALA A 13 13.35 14.55 -6.34
C ALA A 13 12.76 15.78 -7.03
N ALA A 14 11.88 16.50 -6.37
CA ALA A 14 11.47 17.83 -6.75
C ALA A 14 12.71 18.72 -6.80
N ASP A 15 12.86 19.47 -7.91
CA ASP A 15 13.96 20.39 -8.20
C ASP A 15 15.31 19.73 -8.56
N GLY A 16 15.48 19.40 -9.84
CA GLY A 16 16.78 19.09 -10.44
C GLY A 16 17.32 17.67 -10.17
N ALA A 17 16.52 16.77 -9.67
CA ALA A 17 16.95 15.42 -9.34
C ALA A 17 17.22 14.56 -10.58
N ARG A 18 18.35 13.93 -10.55
CA ARG A 18 18.80 12.98 -11.58
C ARG A 18 18.08 11.67 -11.42
N SER A 19 17.33 11.22 -12.42
CA SER A 19 16.83 9.86 -12.47
C SER A 19 18.02 8.89 -12.58
N ARG A 20 18.00 7.82 -11.79
CA ARG A 20 18.99 6.75 -11.85
C ARG A 20 18.33 5.46 -12.32
N ASN A 21 18.82 4.90 -13.40
CA ASN A 21 18.43 3.56 -13.79
C ASN A 21 19.12 2.55 -12.86
N THR A 22 18.33 1.80 -12.09
CA THR A 22 18.83 0.79 -11.15
C THR A 22 18.92 -0.61 -11.75
N GLY A 23 18.39 -0.82 -12.96
CA GLY A 23 18.28 -2.14 -13.59
C GLY A 23 17.21 -3.03 -12.94
N LEU A 24 16.51 -2.58 -11.90
CA LEU A 24 15.41 -3.32 -11.26
C LEU A 24 14.15 -3.23 -12.11
N SER A 25 13.45 -4.35 -12.27
CA SER A 25 12.11 -4.41 -12.85
C SER A 25 11.11 -4.88 -11.79
N CYS A 26 10.22 -4.00 -11.34
CA CYS A 26 9.24 -4.26 -10.30
C CYS A 26 7.83 -3.87 -10.78
N ASP A 27 6.85 -4.72 -10.56
CA ASP A 27 5.43 -4.35 -10.72
C ASP A 27 4.97 -3.42 -9.59
N ARG A 28 5.54 -3.62 -8.39
CA ARG A 28 5.36 -2.75 -7.21
C ARG A 28 6.69 -2.60 -6.49
N PHE A 29 6.93 -1.37 -6.06
CA PHE A 29 8.13 -1.02 -5.30
C PHE A 29 7.73 -0.17 -4.09
N TYR A 30 8.42 -0.33 -2.98
CA TYR A 30 8.34 0.59 -1.85
C TYR A 30 9.64 0.55 -1.06
N ALA A 31 10.13 1.71 -0.66
CA ALA A 31 11.33 1.83 0.15
C ALA A 31 11.05 2.66 1.40
N SER A 32 11.61 2.26 2.53
CA SER A 32 11.55 2.98 3.79
C SER A 32 12.69 2.51 4.70
N GLY A 33 13.21 3.41 5.52
CA GLY A 33 14.31 3.10 6.43
C GLY A 33 15.55 2.59 5.69
N ARG A 34 15.94 1.36 6.01
CA ARG A 34 17.14 0.71 5.45
C ARG A 34 16.81 -0.37 4.41
N SER A 35 15.57 -0.54 4.04
CA SER A 35 15.11 -1.63 3.20
C SER A 35 14.20 -1.14 2.08
N ALA A 36 14.12 -1.90 1.03
CA ALA A 36 13.11 -1.76 -0.01
C ALA A 36 12.48 -3.12 -0.31
N VAL A 37 11.32 -3.10 -0.93
CA VAL A 37 10.65 -4.29 -1.46
C VAL A 37 10.34 -4.08 -2.94
N CYS A 38 10.78 -5.02 -3.75
CA CYS A 38 10.47 -5.11 -5.18
C CYS A 38 9.63 -6.36 -5.41
N ILE A 39 8.40 -6.19 -5.85
CA ILE A 39 7.53 -7.29 -6.20
C ILE A 39 7.48 -7.41 -7.71
N ALA A 40 7.84 -8.57 -8.24
CA ALA A 40 7.92 -8.82 -9.66
C ALA A 40 7.21 -10.12 -10.04
N SER A 41 6.30 -10.02 -11.01
CA SER A 41 5.64 -11.19 -11.62
C SER A 41 6.64 -11.93 -12.52
N HIS A 42 6.56 -13.25 -12.50
CA HIS A 42 7.24 -14.06 -13.49
C HIS A 42 6.21 -14.59 -14.48
N PRO A 43 6.35 -14.27 -15.79
CA PRO A 43 5.49 -14.85 -16.81
C PRO A 43 5.75 -16.36 -16.90
N GLY A 44 4.67 -17.16 -16.84
CA GLY A 44 4.73 -18.61 -16.93
C GLY A 44 3.38 -19.27 -16.66
N ILE A 45 3.30 -20.59 -16.78
CA ILE A 45 2.07 -21.37 -16.60
C ILE A 45 1.53 -21.27 -15.15
N SER A 46 2.39 -21.05 -14.17
CA SER A 46 1.99 -20.72 -12.80
C SER A 46 2.32 -19.25 -12.52
N GLN A 47 1.33 -18.45 -12.16
CA GLN A 47 1.49 -17.04 -11.76
C GLN A 47 2.34 -16.97 -10.47
N LYS A 48 3.64 -17.13 -10.62
CA LYS A 48 4.59 -16.98 -9.50
C LYS A 48 5.04 -15.52 -9.43
N THR A 49 5.01 -14.98 -8.25
CA THR A 49 5.46 -13.63 -7.93
C THR A 49 6.63 -13.72 -6.97
N LYS A 50 7.69 -13.00 -7.23
CA LYS A 50 8.82 -12.83 -6.31
C LYS A 50 8.65 -11.55 -5.52
N VAL A 51 8.67 -11.66 -4.21
CA VAL A 51 8.79 -10.56 -3.27
C VAL A 51 10.25 -10.49 -2.86
N ASN A 52 11.01 -9.58 -3.44
CA ASN A 52 12.42 -9.37 -3.15
C ASN A 52 12.57 -8.27 -2.12
N VAL A 53 13.15 -8.60 -0.98
CA VAL A 53 13.57 -7.63 0.02
C VAL A 53 14.99 -7.19 -0.32
N LEU A 54 15.19 -5.88 -0.42
CA LEU A 54 16.42 -5.26 -0.85
C LEU A 54 17.03 -4.44 0.28
N ASP A 55 18.36 -4.31 0.28
CA ASP A 55 19.07 -3.35 1.12
C ASP A 55 19.07 -1.92 0.51
N ARG A 56 19.81 -0.99 1.13
CA ARG A 56 19.94 0.40 0.65
C ARG A 56 20.62 0.51 -0.72
N GLU A 57 21.52 -0.41 -1.03
CA GLU A 57 22.24 -0.51 -2.28
C GLU A 57 21.42 -1.24 -3.36
N LEU A 58 20.17 -1.63 -3.03
CA LEU A 58 19.22 -2.38 -3.85
C LEU A 58 19.68 -3.82 -4.17
N ASN A 59 20.58 -4.40 -3.38
CA ASN A 59 20.91 -5.82 -3.47
C ASN A 59 19.83 -6.66 -2.80
N THR A 60 19.47 -7.77 -3.43
CA THR A 60 18.48 -8.71 -2.88
C THR A 60 19.04 -9.42 -1.65
N ARG A 61 18.41 -9.24 -0.49
CA ARG A 61 18.73 -9.91 0.76
C ARG A 61 17.88 -11.16 1.00
N LYS A 62 16.65 -11.12 0.56
CA LYS A 62 15.72 -12.25 0.69
C LYS A 62 14.69 -12.24 -0.43
N THR A 63 14.31 -13.42 -0.88
CA THR A 63 13.22 -13.61 -1.85
C THR A 63 12.17 -14.53 -1.25
N VAL A 64 10.92 -14.12 -1.29
CA VAL A 64 9.76 -14.95 -0.99
C VAL A 64 8.99 -15.20 -2.27
N VAL A 65 8.75 -16.46 -2.62
CA VAL A 65 7.95 -16.82 -3.80
C VAL A 65 6.52 -17.08 -3.36
N VAL A 66 5.57 -16.39 -3.99
CA VAL A 66 4.14 -16.45 -3.67
C VAL A 66 3.32 -16.54 -4.96
N GLY A 67 2.08 -16.99 -4.88
CA GLY A 67 1.14 -17.00 -6.01
C GLY A 67 0.27 -15.76 -6.01
N GLY A 68 -0.01 -15.19 -7.19
CA GLY A 68 -0.92 -14.06 -7.35
C GLY A 68 -0.29 -12.90 -8.15
N ILE A 69 -1.10 -11.87 -8.38
CA ILE A 69 -0.70 -10.67 -9.15
C ILE A 69 -0.33 -9.55 -8.17
N PRO A 70 0.83 -8.90 -8.29
CA PRO A 70 1.26 -7.80 -7.41
C PRO A 70 0.24 -6.65 -7.35
N ASN A 71 -0.11 -6.25 -6.13
CA ASN A 71 -1.04 -5.14 -5.91
C ASN A 71 -0.43 -4.04 -5.06
N ARG A 72 0.01 -4.34 -3.83
CA ARG A 72 0.56 -3.34 -2.89
C ARG A 72 1.82 -3.85 -2.22
N ALA A 73 2.70 -2.92 -1.85
CA ALA A 73 3.94 -3.17 -1.14
C ALA A 73 4.14 -2.10 -0.06
N ARG A 74 4.65 -2.48 1.10
CA ARG A 74 5.03 -1.56 2.18
C ARG A 74 6.22 -2.09 2.96
N VAL A 75 7.00 -1.15 3.49
CA VAL A 75 8.10 -1.38 4.41
C VAL A 75 7.86 -0.48 5.62
N SER A 76 8.13 -0.96 6.84
CA SER A 76 8.01 -0.14 8.05
C SER A 76 9.05 0.99 8.09
N PRO A 77 8.82 2.05 8.89
CA PRO A 77 9.77 3.16 9.04
C PRO A 77 11.19 2.71 9.40
N SER A 78 11.34 1.68 10.22
CA SER A 78 12.63 1.08 10.59
C SER A 78 13.31 0.30 9.45
N GLY A 79 12.55 -0.12 8.42
CA GLY A 79 12.99 -1.04 7.38
C GLY A 79 12.90 -2.52 7.76
N ARG A 80 12.40 -2.86 8.96
CA ARG A 80 12.35 -4.23 9.47
C ARG A 80 11.16 -5.04 8.95
N MET A 81 9.95 -4.45 9.00
CA MET A 81 8.73 -5.14 8.58
C MET A 81 8.45 -4.87 7.11
N VAL A 82 8.19 -5.92 6.36
CA VAL A 82 7.82 -5.85 4.93
C VAL A 82 6.46 -6.51 4.74
N ALA A 83 5.56 -5.81 4.05
CA ALA A 83 4.24 -6.34 3.70
C ALA A 83 3.99 -6.26 2.19
N TRP A 84 3.19 -7.19 1.72
CA TRP A 84 2.68 -7.23 0.36
C TRP A 84 1.22 -7.63 0.33
N THR A 85 0.54 -7.22 -0.74
CA THR A 85 -0.79 -7.69 -1.11
C THR A 85 -0.77 -8.14 -2.57
N LEU A 86 -1.36 -9.29 -2.83
CA LEU A 86 -1.50 -9.88 -4.16
C LEU A 86 -2.97 -10.11 -4.47
N PHE A 87 -3.37 -9.96 -5.72
CA PHE A 87 -4.63 -10.51 -6.19
C PHE A 87 -4.47 -12.01 -6.43
N VAL A 88 -5.42 -12.79 -5.94
CA VAL A 88 -5.47 -14.23 -6.12
C VAL A 88 -6.81 -14.63 -6.75
N SER A 89 -6.78 -15.65 -7.61
CA SER A 89 -7.97 -16.25 -8.21
C SER A 89 -8.19 -17.64 -7.63
N GLY A 90 -9.46 -18.04 -7.42
CA GLY A 90 -9.80 -19.42 -7.06
C GLY A 90 -10.11 -19.69 -5.59
N ASP A 91 -9.96 -18.73 -4.70
CA ASP A 91 -10.50 -18.86 -3.34
C ASP A 91 -12.01 -18.54 -3.38
N SER A 92 -12.85 -19.41 -2.80
CA SER A 92 -14.33 -19.44 -2.90
C SER A 92 -15.02 -18.24 -2.25
N TYR A 93 -14.74 -17.03 -2.68
CA TYR A 93 -15.53 -15.86 -2.26
C TYR A 93 -16.59 -15.56 -3.31
N ALA A 94 -17.75 -16.14 -3.13
CA ALA A 94 -18.84 -16.28 -4.11
C ALA A 94 -19.52 -14.99 -4.57
N SER A 95 -19.01 -13.80 -4.28
CA SER A 95 -19.69 -12.54 -4.64
C SER A 95 -18.81 -11.38 -5.11
N SER A 96 -17.48 -11.48 -5.05
CA SER A 96 -16.58 -10.49 -5.64
C SER A 96 -15.61 -11.17 -6.60
N SER A 97 -15.43 -10.61 -7.76
CA SER A 97 -14.64 -11.19 -8.86
C SER A 97 -13.13 -11.30 -8.57
N PHE A 98 -12.64 -10.90 -7.40
CA PHE A 98 -11.24 -11.05 -6.98
C PHE A 98 -11.12 -11.14 -5.45
N SER A 99 -10.12 -11.88 -5.01
CA SER A 99 -9.67 -11.97 -3.64
C SER A 99 -8.25 -11.42 -3.52
N THR A 100 -7.84 -11.05 -2.32
CA THR A 100 -6.46 -10.63 -2.04
C THR A 100 -5.80 -11.58 -1.05
N ARG A 101 -4.49 -11.69 -1.12
CA ARG A 101 -3.67 -12.35 -0.10
C ARG A 101 -2.57 -11.42 0.33
N SER A 102 -2.57 -11.07 1.60
CA SER A 102 -1.56 -10.21 2.19
C SER A 102 -0.64 -11.00 3.12
N GLY A 103 0.66 -10.73 3.03
CA GLY A 103 1.67 -11.34 3.88
C GLY A 103 2.53 -10.29 4.56
N ILE A 104 3.16 -10.68 5.67
CA ILE A 104 4.11 -9.88 6.44
C ILE A 104 5.38 -10.69 6.69
N LEU A 105 6.53 -10.07 6.50
CA LEU A 105 7.85 -10.62 6.81
C LEU A 105 8.57 -9.70 7.80
N ASP A 106 9.02 -10.24 8.92
CA ASP A 106 10.03 -9.64 9.76
C ASP A 106 11.41 -9.98 9.20
N THR A 107 12.11 -9.00 8.65
CA THR A 107 13.42 -9.20 8.01
C THR A 107 14.53 -9.54 9.01
N ARG A 108 14.37 -9.15 10.28
CA ARG A 108 15.34 -9.41 11.36
C ARG A 108 15.28 -10.85 11.83
N THR A 109 14.09 -11.38 12.07
CA THR A 109 13.90 -12.75 12.59
C THR A 109 13.68 -13.79 11.49
N GLY A 110 13.29 -13.34 10.31
CA GLY A 110 12.86 -14.21 9.22
C GLY A 110 11.43 -14.74 9.37
N TYR A 111 10.71 -14.33 10.43
CA TYR A 111 9.34 -14.74 10.67
C TYR A 111 8.42 -14.29 9.53
N LEU A 112 7.73 -15.24 8.93
CA LEU A 112 6.90 -15.05 7.74
C LEU A 112 5.45 -15.40 8.03
N VAL A 113 4.58 -14.42 8.00
CA VAL A 113 3.13 -14.59 7.92
C VAL A 113 2.73 -14.63 6.46
N LYS A 114 2.29 -15.78 5.98
CA LYS A 114 1.89 -15.95 4.57
C LYS A 114 0.51 -15.39 4.25
N ASN A 115 -0.36 -15.32 5.25
CA ASN A 115 -1.73 -14.81 5.11
C ASN A 115 -2.17 -14.13 6.41
N VAL A 116 -2.42 -12.82 6.36
CA VAL A 116 -2.88 -12.03 7.52
C VAL A 116 -4.34 -12.31 7.90
N GLU A 117 -5.11 -13.03 7.09
CA GLU A 117 -6.49 -13.45 7.43
C GLU A 117 -6.55 -14.40 8.63
N THR A 118 -5.40 -14.95 9.05
CA THR A 118 -5.29 -15.76 10.28
C THR A 118 -5.35 -14.90 11.56
N LEU A 119 -5.33 -13.56 11.46
CA LEU A 119 -5.53 -12.66 12.58
C LEU A 119 -6.89 -12.86 13.24
N GLN A 120 -6.91 -12.80 14.57
CA GLN A 120 -8.16 -12.74 15.32
C GLN A 120 -8.81 -11.35 15.15
N LEU A 121 -9.82 -11.28 14.29
CA LEU A 121 -10.54 -10.03 14.04
C LEU A 121 -11.58 -9.73 15.12
N TYR A 122 -11.60 -8.48 15.57
CA TYR A 122 -12.70 -7.91 16.36
C TYR A 122 -13.45 -6.90 15.49
N LEU A 123 -14.63 -7.28 15.02
CA LEU A 123 -15.52 -6.45 14.22
C LEU A 123 -16.47 -5.71 15.17
N GLU A 124 -16.35 -4.39 15.22
CA GLU A 124 -17.17 -3.54 16.09
C GLU A 124 -17.20 -4.02 17.56
N GLY A 125 -16.01 -4.36 18.07
CA GLY A 125 -15.80 -4.81 19.44
C GLY A 125 -16.11 -6.29 19.74
N ARG A 126 -16.62 -7.05 18.78
CA ARG A 126 -16.93 -8.48 18.93
C ARG A 126 -15.99 -9.35 18.12
N ARG A 127 -15.53 -10.46 18.71
CA ARG A 127 -14.76 -11.46 17.97
C ARG A 127 -15.54 -11.92 16.74
N TYR A 128 -14.88 -11.91 15.59
CA TYR A 128 -15.53 -12.19 14.32
C TYR A 128 -14.68 -13.12 13.46
N HIS A 129 -15.33 -14.04 12.78
CA HIS A 129 -14.74 -14.92 11.78
C HIS A 129 -15.79 -15.22 10.72
N ALA A 130 -15.41 -15.06 9.45
CA ALA A 130 -16.25 -15.43 8.32
C ALA A 130 -15.37 -15.73 7.09
N PRO A 131 -15.84 -16.57 6.15
CA PRO A 131 -15.08 -16.91 4.95
C PRO A 131 -14.80 -15.74 4.01
N ASP A 132 -15.59 -14.67 4.09
CA ASP A 132 -15.49 -13.45 3.27
C ASP A 132 -14.56 -12.39 3.86
N VAL A 133 -13.86 -12.69 4.97
CA VAL A 133 -12.85 -11.78 5.53
C VAL A 133 -11.64 -11.72 4.61
N ASN A 134 -11.31 -10.52 4.16
CA ASN A 134 -10.23 -10.30 3.21
C ASN A 134 -9.43 -9.04 3.58
N TYR A 135 -8.09 -9.11 3.56
CA TYR A 135 -7.20 -8.02 4.00
C TYR A 135 -6.32 -7.50 2.88
N TRP A 136 -6.13 -6.17 2.82
CA TRP A 136 -5.17 -5.54 1.92
C TRP A 136 -4.66 -4.18 2.42
N GLY A 137 -3.64 -3.63 1.74
CA GLY A 137 -3.15 -2.27 1.95
C GLY A 137 -2.57 -2.04 3.34
N ILE A 138 -1.66 -2.93 3.78
CA ILE A 138 -0.99 -2.82 5.08
C ILE A 138 -0.08 -1.59 5.11
N THR A 139 -0.03 -0.89 6.25
CA THR A 139 0.93 0.14 6.61
C THR A 139 1.34 -0.04 8.07
N PHE A 140 2.59 0.22 8.41
CA PHE A 140 3.15 -0.06 9.74
C PHE A 140 3.32 1.21 10.56
N ALA A 141 3.16 1.10 11.88
CA ALA A 141 3.66 2.06 12.84
C ALA A 141 5.18 1.92 13.02
N ASP A 142 5.78 2.85 13.75
CA ASP A 142 7.22 2.93 14.02
C ASP A 142 7.72 1.87 15.02
N ASP A 143 6.81 1.25 15.78
CA ASP A 143 7.09 0.21 16.76
C ASP A 143 7.34 -1.19 16.15
N ASP A 144 7.24 -1.35 14.83
CA ASP A 144 7.34 -2.63 14.11
C ASP A 144 6.35 -3.71 14.60
N ASN A 145 5.34 -3.34 15.35
CA ASN A 145 4.31 -4.22 15.91
C ASN A 145 2.91 -3.83 15.46
N ARG A 146 2.53 -2.57 15.66
CA ARG A 146 1.23 -2.06 15.27
C ARG A 146 1.20 -1.78 13.78
N PHE A 147 0.12 -2.15 13.14
CA PHE A 147 -0.12 -1.86 11.73
C PHE A 147 -1.58 -1.49 11.48
N TYR A 148 -1.82 -0.85 10.36
CA TYR A 148 -3.17 -0.57 9.86
C TYR A 148 -3.34 -1.25 8.51
N ALA A 149 -4.58 -1.67 8.23
CA ALA A 149 -4.94 -2.31 6.96
C ALA A 149 -6.42 -2.08 6.65
N THR A 150 -6.80 -2.39 5.43
CA THR A 150 -8.20 -2.58 5.07
C THR A 150 -8.61 -4.01 5.39
N VAL A 151 -9.78 -4.20 6.00
CA VAL A 151 -10.49 -5.48 6.00
C VAL A 151 -11.83 -5.31 5.29
N ALA A 152 -12.17 -6.26 4.41
CA ALA A 152 -13.51 -6.38 3.84
C ALA A 152 -14.22 -7.57 4.44
N THR A 153 -15.49 -7.40 4.72
CA THR A 153 -16.46 -8.46 5.06
C THR A 153 -17.90 -7.92 4.94
N LYS A 154 -18.87 -8.77 4.68
CA LYS A 154 -20.29 -8.39 4.51
C LYS A 154 -20.51 -7.25 3.51
N GLY A 155 -19.71 -7.22 2.43
CA GLY A 155 -19.80 -6.19 1.40
C GLY A 155 -19.35 -4.79 1.85
N LYS A 156 -18.68 -4.66 3.00
CA LYS A 156 -18.18 -3.40 3.56
C LYS A 156 -16.69 -3.45 3.77
N THR A 157 -16.03 -2.29 3.73
CA THR A 157 -14.62 -2.14 4.04
C THR A 157 -14.43 -1.37 5.35
N TYR A 158 -13.40 -1.74 6.09
CA TYR A 158 -13.08 -1.14 7.38
C TYR A 158 -11.58 -0.89 7.48
N LEU A 159 -11.20 0.21 8.12
CA LEU A 159 -9.87 0.36 8.71
C LEU A 159 -9.76 -0.57 9.91
N VAL A 160 -8.72 -1.34 9.97
CA VAL A 160 -8.33 -2.08 11.17
C VAL A 160 -6.99 -1.60 11.70
N GLU A 161 -6.86 -1.64 13.02
CA GLU A 161 -5.59 -1.61 13.71
C GLU A 161 -5.25 -3.03 14.14
N GLY A 162 -4.09 -3.51 13.72
CA GLY A 162 -3.57 -4.83 14.02
C GLY A 162 -2.34 -4.77 14.91
N ASP A 163 -2.13 -5.83 15.66
CA ASP A 163 -0.98 -6.05 16.55
C ASP A 163 -0.35 -7.41 16.20
N ILE A 164 0.91 -7.39 15.78
CA ILE A 164 1.64 -8.58 15.32
C ILE A 164 1.97 -9.51 16.49
N THR A 165 2.29 -8.94 17.66
CA THR A 165 2.67 -9.73 18.85
C THR A 165 1.50 -10.52 19.41
N THR A 166 0.32 -9.90 19.53
CA THR A 166 -0.89 -10.55 20.04
C THR A 166 -1.69 -11.25 18.97
N TRP A 167 -1.37 -11.02 17.70
CA TRP A 167 -2.01 -11.54 16.51
C TRP A 167 -3.52 -11.25 16.46
N LYS A 168 -3.88 -10.01 16.80
CA LYS A 168 -5.25 -9.50 16.84
C LYS A 168 -5.40 -8.26 15.99
N ALA A 169 -6.61 -8.04 15.49
CA ALA A 169 -6.98 -6.80 14.82
C ALA A 169 -8.36 -6.34 15.26
N ARG A 170 -8.57 -5.02 15.34
CA ARG A 170 -9.86 -4.41 15.67
C ARG A 170 -10.25 -3.38 14.61
N THR A 171 -11.53 -3.34 14.25
CA THR A 171 -12.03 -2.31 13.33
C THR A 171 -12.11 -0.96 14.03
N LEU A 172 -11.70 0.09 13.30
CA LEU A 172 -11.76 1.48 13.79
C LEU A 172 -12.83 2.29 13.05
N ARG A 173 -12.92 2.17 11.73
CA ARG A 173 -13.80 2.99 10.91
C ARG A 173 -14.22 2.26 9.64
N ARG A 174 -15.46 2.53 9.19
CA ARG A 174 -15.99 1.99 7.91
C ARG A 174 -15.55 2.83 6.71
N ASN A 175 -15.61 2.22 5.52
CA ASN A 175 -15.35 2.84 4.22
C ASN A 175 -13.94 3.45 4.13
N VAL A 176 -12.95 2.67 4.53
CA VAL A 176 -11.52 3.00 4.45
C VAL A 176 -10.82 1.92 3.64
N GLU A 177 -10.12 2.31 2.59
CA GLU A 177 -9.33 1.37 1.77
C GLU A 177 -7.92 1.90 1.52
N CYS A 178 -6.96 0.97 1.47
CA CYS A 178 -5.55 1.23 1.24
C CYS A 178 -4.99 2.32 2.16
N PRO A 179 -5.06 2.14 3.50
CA PRO A 179 -4.55 3.12 4.45
C PRO A 179 -3.04 3.31 4.32
N SER A 180 -2.59 4.51 4.61
CA SER A 180 -1.18 4.88 4.72
C SER A 180 -0.99 5.76 5.96
N LEU A 181 -0.22 5.29 6.93
CA LEU A 181 0.07 6.01 8.17
C LEU A 181 1.05 7.15 7.90
N SER A 182 0.79 8.31 8.47
CA SER A 182 1.71 9.46 8.42
C SER A 182 3.01 9.18 9.17
N PRO A 183 4.12 9.84 8.83
CA PRO A 183 5.40 9.68 9.54
C PRO A 183 5.31 9.95 11.03
N ASP A 184 4.50 10.95 11.46
CA ASP A 184 4.23 11.26 12.86
C ASP A 184 3.32 10.25 13.57
N GLY A 185 2.77 9.26 12.85
CA GLY A 185 1.90 8.21 13.40
C GLY A 185 0.51 8.67 13.83
N THR A 186 0.10 9.90 13.52
CA THR A 186 -1.15 10.49 14.04
C THR A 186 -2.31 10.45 13.04
N ARG A 187 -2.03 10.26 11.74
CA ARG A 187 -3.03 10.34 10.68
C ARG A 187 -2.94 9.18 9.70
N ILE A 188 -4.08 8.82 9.12
CA ILE A 188 -4.18 7.83 8.04
C ILE A 188 -4.68 8.52 6.78
N ALA A 189 -3.88 8.51 5.70
CA ALA A 189 -4.36 8.79 4.36
C ALA A 189 -5.00 7.52 3.78
N PHE A 190 -6.13 7.63 3.11
CA PHE A 190 -6.86 6.50 2.56
C PHE A 190 -7.74 6.88 1.37
N LYS A 191 -8.11 5.90 0.58
CA LYS A 191 -9.14 6.08 -0.43
C LYS A 191 -10.51 5.72 0.15
N LYS A 192 -11.46 6.62 -0.04
CA LYS A 192 -12.86 6.49 0.37
C LYS A 192 -13.74 6.31 -0.85
N ARG A 193 -14.68 5.39 -0.79
CA ARG A 193 -15.72 5.25 -1.81
C ARG A 193 -16.78 6.32 -1.58
N VAL A 194 -16.88 7.29 -2.50
CA VAL A 194 -17.82 8.42 -2.39
C VAL A 194 -19.00 8.32 -3.36
N ARG A 195 -18.97 7.35 -4.30
CA ARG A 195 -20.05 7.07 -5.24
C ARG A 195 -20.24 5.56 -5.37
N GLU A 196 -21.36 5.05 -4.93
CA GLU A 196 -21.70 3.65 -5.13
C GLU A 196 -21.99 3.37 -6.62
N GLY A 197 -21.57 2.21 -7.11
CA GLY A 197 -21.79 1.80 -8.51
C GLY A 197 -21.01 2.58 -9.57
N ALA A 198 -20.27 3.63 -9.20
CA ALA A 198 -19.49 4.39 -10.17
C ALA A 198 -18.20 3.64 -10.57
N LYS A 199 -17.80 3.78 -11.85
CA LYS A 199 -16.55 3.21 -12.38
C LYS A 199 -15.30 3.76 -11.66
N ASN A 200 -15.36 5.02 -11.20
CA ASN A 200 -14.26 5.74 -10.56
C ASN A 200 -14.75 6.35 -9.23
N PRO A 201 -14.96 5.55 -8.17
CA PRO A 201 -15.66 5.99 -6.97
C PRO A 201 -14.76 6.64 -5.91
N TRP A 202 -13.44 6.64 -6.10
CA TRP A 202 -12.47 6.89 -5.03
C TRP A 202 -12.13 8.37 -4.85
N ARG A 203 -12.00 8.77 -3.58
CA ARG A 203 -11.45 10.06 -3.17
C ARG A 203 -10.41 9.84 -2.07
N LEU A 204 -9.33 10.62 -2.10
CA LEU A 204 -8.37 10.64 -1.01
C LEU A 204 -8.91 11.46 0.16
N HIS A 205 -8.85 10.87 1.33
CA HIS A 205 -9.19 11.47 2.63
C HIS A 205 -8.04 11.26 3.61
N VAL A 206 -7.99 12.09 4.63
CA VAL A 206 -7.11 11.93 5.78
C VAL A 206 -7.98 11.78 7.02
N LEU A 207 -7.70 10.76 7.82
CA LEU A 207 -8.32 10.49 9.12
C LEU A 207 -7.31 10.83 10.22
N ASP A 208 -7.68 11.69 11.13
CA ASP A 208 -6.97 11.93 12.37
C ASP A 208 -7.31 10.80 13.36
N LEU A 209 -6.31 10.08 13.85
CA LEU A 209 -6.50 8.90 14.70
C LEU A 209 -6.91 9.25 16.14
N GLY A 210 -6.56 10.44 16.61
CA GLY A 210 -6.92 10.89 17.96
C GLY A 210 -8.37 11.32 18.06
N THR A 211 -8.84 12.08 17.08
CA THR A 211 -10.20 12.64 17.05
C THR A 211 -11.19 11.82 16.23
N MET A 212 -10.70 10.91 15.40
CA MET A 212 -11.46 10.16 14.41
C MET A 212 -12.18 11.06 13.38
N ARG A 213 -11.72 12.30 13.21
CA ARG A 213 -12.24 13.23 12.19
C ARG A 213 -11.57 12.95 10.85
N GLU A 214 -12.36 12.85 9.81
CA GLU A 214 -11.86 12.71 8.45
C GLU A 214 -12.05 14.02 7.66
N THR A 215 -11.09 14.28 6.76
CA THR A 215 -11.10 15.45 5.89
C THR A 215 -10.71 15.01 4.47
N PRO A 216 -11.46 15.43 3.43
CA PRO A 216 -11.02 15.19 2.05
C PRO A 216 -9.80 16.07 1.74
N VAL A 217 -8.90 15.57 0.90
CA VAL A 217 -7.83 16.41 0.31
C VAL A 217 -8.33 17.13 -0.96
N ALA A 218 -7.60 18.10 -1.44
CA ALA A 218 -7.97 18.91 -2.62
C ALA A 218 -7.96 18.12 -3.96
N GLU A 219 -7.48 16.87 -3.98
CA GLU A 219 -7.55 16.00 -5.15
C GLU A 219 -8.98 15.57 -5.45
N THR A 220 -9.50 15.99 -6.60
CA THR A 220 -10.88 15.71 -6.99
C THR A 220 -11.04 14.55 -7.97
N ARG A 221 -9.94 14.05 -8.55
CA ARG A 221 -9.94 12.88 -9.41
C ARG A 221 -10.08 11.59 -8.60
N SER A 222 -10.47 10.51 -9.26
CA SER A 222 -10.52 9.20 -8.61
C SER A 222 -9.12 8.61 -8.47
N VAL A 223 -8.66 8.43 -7.25
CA VAL A 223 -7.35 7.83 -6.95
C VAL A 223 -7.55 6.39 -6.48
N ASP A 224 -7.17 5.42 -7.32
CA ASP A 224 -7.17 4.00 -6.97
C ASP A 224 -5.77 3.50 -6.64
N ASP A 225 -5.12 4.19 -5.71
CA ASP A 225 -3.78 3.86 -5.25
C ASP A 225 -3.70 3.87 -3.71
N GLN A 226 -2.63 3.33 -3.16
CA GLN A 226 -2.25 3.50 -1.76
C GLN A 226 -1.25 4.65 -1.70
N ALA A 227 -1.71 5.84 -1.34
CA ALA A 227 -0.87 7.03 -1.28
C ALA A 227 0.34 6.82 -0.36
N ALA A 228 1.44 7.50 -0.66
CA ALA A 228 2.61 7.59 0.21
C ALA A 228 2.69 8.99 0.82
N TRP A 229 3.13 9.09 2.05
CA TRP A 229 3.49 10.37 2.66
C TRP A 229 4.91 10.74 2.24
N LEU A 230 5.12 11.96 1.75
CA LEU A 230 6.44 12.53 1.52
C LEU A 230 7.01 13.16 2.79
N ASP A 231 6.11 13.76 3.56
CA ASP A 231 6.31 14.34 4.88
C ASP A 231 4.96 14.32 5.61
N ASP A 232 4.86 14.95 6.80
CA ASP A 232 3.61 14.98 7.55
C ASP A 232 2.51 15.81 6.90
N SER A 233 2.78 16.58 5.85
CA SER A 233 1.85 17.51 5.24
C SER A 233 1.49 17.19 3.78
N THR A 234 2.22 16.27 3.13
CA THR A 234 2.12 16.06 1.68
C THR A 234 1.98 14.59 1.33
N LEU A 235 0.98 14.28 0.52
CA LEU A 235 0.77 12.95 -0.07
C LEU A 235 1.30 12.90 -1.51
N ALA A 236 1.87 11.74 -1.88
CA ALA A 236 2.15 11.36 -3.26
C ALA A 236 1.32 10.12 -3.64
N TYR A 237 0.81 10.09 -4.85
CA TYR A 237 -0.04 9.00 -5.36
C TYR A 237 0.08 8.91 -6.88
N ALA A 238 -0.23 7.74 -7.42
CA ALA A 238 -0.22 7.51 -8.85
C ALA A 238 -1.62 7.67 -9.45
N LEU A 239 -1.67 8.29 -10.63
CA LEU A 239 -2.84 8.33 -11.50
C LEU A 239 -2.47 7.82 -12.88
N PRO A 240 -3.45 7.34 -13.69
CA PRO A 240 -3.19 6.98 -15.08
C PRO A 240 -2.55 8.13 -15.84
N GLY A 241 -1.46 7.86 -16.53
CA GLY A 241 -0.75 8.79 -17.40
C GLY A 241 -1.45 9.01 -18.74
N ARG A 242 -0.87 9.86 -19.58
CA ARG A 242 -1.43 10.16 -20.92
C ARG A 242 -1.36 8.95 -21.86
N ALA A 243 -0.25 8.22 -21.85
CA ALA A 243 -0.11 7.02 -22.65
C ALA A 243 -0.79 5.82 -21.98
N LYS A 244 -1.41 4.95 -22.79
CA LYS A 244 -2.07 3.75 -22.28
C LYS A 244 -1.08 2.86 -21.54
N GLY A 245 -1.40 2.54 -20.27
CA GLY A 245 -0.57 1.66 -19.44
C GLY A 245 0.54 2.40 -18.69
N THR A 246 0.66 3.72 -18.82
CA THR A 246 1.56 4.53 -17.99
C THR A 246 0.84 5.10 -16.76
N SER A 247 1.60 5.60 -15.82
CA SER A 247 1.10 6.34 -14.64
C SER A 247 1.96 7.58 -14.41
N ASP A 248 1.36 8.58 -13.82
CA ASP A 248 2.05 9.80 -13.38
C ASP A 248 1.94 9.91 -11.87
N ILE A 249 2.99 10.34 -11.19
CA ILE A 249 2.97 10.62 -9.75
C ILE A 249 2.57 12.09 -9.54
N TRP A 250 1.57 12.27 -8.72
CA TRP A 250 1.04 13.54 -8.28
C TRP A 250 1.25 13.73 -6.79
N THR A 251 1.29 14.98 -6.35
CA THR A 251 1.31 15.35 -4.93
C THR A 251 0.14 16.24 -4.60
N VAL A 252 -0.32 16.16 -3.35
CA VAL A 252 -1.35 17.05 -2.80
C VAL A 252 -1.08 17.32 -1.33
N PRO A 253 -1.17 18.58 -0.86
CA PRO A 253 -1.18 18.87 0.57
C PRO A 253 -2.38 18.23 1.26
N VAL A 254 -2.20 17.81 2.51
CA VAL A 254 -3.30 17.22 3.31
C VAL A 254 -4.21 18.28 3.91
N ASP A 255 -3.76 19.52 3.98
CA ASP A 255 -4.59 20.67 4.34
C ASP A 255 -5.47 21.07 3.15
N ALA A 256 -6.79 20.95 3.31
CA ALA A 256 -7.77 21.29 2.26
C ALA A 256 -7.79 22.77 1.87
N SER A 257 -7.20 23.66 2.67
CA SER A 257 -7.05 25.09 2.37
C SER A 257 -5.84 25.41 1.49
N ALA A 258 -4.93 24.44 1.31
CA ALA A 258 -3.68 24.57 0.58
C ALA A 258 -3.88 24.44 -0.94
N ALA A 259 -2.79 24.64 -1.68
CA ALA A 259 -2.74 24.50 -3.12
C ALA A 259 -3.26 23.13 -3.60
N GLY A 260 -3.88 23.09 -4.78
CA GLY A 260 -4.36 21.87 -5.41
C GLY A 260 -3.25 20.88 -5.78
N PRO A 261 -3.61 19.72 -6.37
CA PRO A 261 -2.66 18.70 -6.74
C PRO A 261 -1.66 19.20 -7.79
N ARG A 262 -0.40 18.75 -7.67
CA ARG A 262 0.68 19.06 -8.61
C ARG A 262 1.28 17.79 -9.18
N LEU A 263 1.62 17.81 -10.48
CA LEU A 263 2.38 16.74 -11.10
C LEU A 263 3.80 16.75 -10.53
N LEU A 264 4.25 15.62 -9.99
CA LEU A 264 5.62 15.44 -9.49
C LEU A 264 6.51 14.76 -10.53
N LEU A 265 6.07 13.65 -11.11
CA LEU A 265 6.82 12.90 -12.12
C LEU A 265 5.87 12.30 -13.15
N SER A 266 6.20 12.43 -14.42
CA SER A 266 5.53 11.70 -15.50
C SER A 266 6.14 10.30 -15.68
N ASP A 267 5.35 9.38 -16.22
CA ASP A 267 5.75 7.99 -16.51
C ASP A 267 6.36 7.26 -15.30
N ALA A 268 5.78 7.48 -14.12
CA ALA A 268 6.25 6.94 -12.85
C ALA A 268 5.10 6.41 -12.00
N SER A 269 5.42 5.43 -11.14
CA SER A 269 4.49 4.81 -10.20
C SER A 269 5.20 4.42 -8.90
N SER A 270 4.44 3.97 -7.90
CA SER A 270 4.95 3.47 -6.61
C SER A 270 5.79 4.51 -5.86
N PRO A 271 5.22 5.70 -5.54
CA PRO A 271 5.95 6.70 -4.77
C PRO A 271 6.31 6.17 -3.38
N SER A 272 7.53 6.45 -2.95
CA SER A 272 8.00 6.18 -1.60
C SER A 272 9.06 7.20 -1.20
N MET A 273 9.14 7.54 0.08
CA MET A 273 10.16 8.44 0.62
C MET A 273 11.17 7.64 1.43
N VAL A 274 12.43 7.78 1.08
CA VAL A 274 13.54 7.31 1.90
C VAL A 274 14.20 8.54 2.48
N VAL A 275 14.06 8.73 3.78
CA VAL A 275 14.82 9.77 4.46
C VAL A 275 16.29 9.35 4.41
N ALA A 276 17.14 10.19 3.82
CA ALA A 276 18.57 10.00 3.86
C ALA A 276 18.98 9.99 5.35
N GLY A 277 19.30 8.81 5.86
CA GLY A 277 19.76 8.69 7.23
C GLY A 277 21.07 9.44 7.39
N GLY A 278 21.13 10.28 8.43
CA GLY A 278 22.38 10.82 8.91
C GLY A 278 23.34 9.71 9.35
#